data_de1845113fd6e3505f650b187d7c40db
#
_entry.id   de1845113fd6e3505f650b187d7c40db
#
_cell.length_a   1.000
_cell.length_b   1.000
_cell.length_c   1.000
_cell.angle_alpha   90.00
_cell.angle_beta   90.00
_cell.angle_gamma   90.00
#
_symmetry.space_group_name_H-M   'P 1'
#
loop_
_entity.id
_entity.type
_entity.pdbx_description
1 polymer ?
#
loop_
_entity_poly.entity_id
_entity_poly.type
_entity_poly.pdbx_seq_one_letter_code
_entity_poly.pdbx_strand_id
1 'polypeptide(L)'
;VAPFLVKDDGTYVRMSDYGVEPTQGPTNPMTGMPTVVDPVVVWDEETGAQSVLANASKPAILGEYTLSDGRVCKTCYQVVLDSISDYTIEKAAEICDLPAEDIEKFARMYAEGPTYVMTFQGFGHHVNSHHNFKNLALITAMTGNFGKPGASICGNTSPFNSSTNSRAYMYGKPGISTTGMYLPKIMEEKKWGKTPCDLQVLWCCNGNMLSCESGRKDLIEAVKKVPFVVCADVNMTDTAQWADIVLPIPHVFETEDFDGGCPTPYLMYHQKAIDPLYECKTDLEIMR
;
A
#
# COMPACT_ATOMS: atom_id res chain seq x y z
N VAL A 1 9.22 6.31 -15.96
CA VAL A 1 9.86 7.59 -15.62
C VAL A 1 9.19 8.66 -16.45
N ALA A 2 8.69 9.72 -15.80
CA ALA A 2 7.94 10.76 -16.48
C ALA A 2 8.90 11.84 -17.03
N PRO A 3 8.66 12.38 -18.24
CA PRO A 3 9.46 13.44 -18.85
C PRO A 3 9.11 14.83 -18.32
N PHE A 4 8.49 14.93 -17.14
CA PHE A 4 8.00 16.17 -16.59
C PHE A 4 9.13 17.05 -16.10
N LEU A 5 9.01 18.36 -16.30
CA LEU A 5 9.95 19.33 -15.78
C LEU A 5 9.61 19.67 -14.33
N VAL A 6 10.64 19.75 -13.51
CA VAL A 6 10.57 19.99 -12.07
C VAL A 6 11.20 21.34 -11.75
N LYS A 7 10.50 22.15 -10.96
CA LYS A 7 10.95 23.43 -10.44
C LYS A 7 11.89 23.23 -9.24
N ASP A 8 12.60 24.27 -8.83
CA ASP A 8 13.51 24.24 -7.67
C ASP A 8 12.80 23.89 -6.35
N ASP A 9 11.50 24.17 -6.24
CA ASP A 9 10.69 23.80 -5.09
C ASP A 9 10.23 22.32 -5.09
N GLY A 10 10.63 21.55 -6.10
CA GLY A 10 10.28 20.14 -6.27
C GLY A 10 8.89 19.90 -6.89
N THR A 11 8.16 20.94 -7.26
CA THR A 11 6.86 20.81 -7.93
C THR A 11 7.03 20.78 -9.45
N TYR A 12 6.04 20.21 -10.16
CA TYR A 12 6.06 20.16 -11.61
C TYR A 12 5.76 21.53 -12.24
N VAL A 13 6.40 21.83 -13.35
CA VAL A 13 6.01 22.94 -14.21
C VAL A 13 4.67 22.61 -14.87
N ARG A 14 3.70 23.52 -14.75
CA ARG A 14 2.34 23.35 -15.26
C ARG A 14 1.92 24.51 -16.14
N MET A 15 0.85 24.31 -16.90
CA MET A 15 0.31 25.38 -17.73
C MET A 15 -0.24 26.55 -16.92
N SER A 16 -0.69 26.32 -15.68
CA SER A 16 -1.07 27.38 -14.75
C SER A 16 0.10 28.32 -14.40
N ASP A 17 1.34 27.85 -14.43
CA ASP A 17 2.53 28.72 -14.26
C ASP A 17 2.68 29.77 -15.37
N TYR A 18 1.98 29.58 -16.50
CA TYR A 18 1.93 30.48 -17.66
C TYR A 18 0.56 31.20 -17.81
N GLY A 19 -0.21 31.23 -16.75
CA GLY A 19 -1.50 31.93 -16.72
C GLY A 19 -2.66 31.19 -17.41
N VAL A 20 -2.51 29.91 -17.69
CA VAL A 20 -3.59 29.06 -18.21
C VAL A 20 -4.37 28.51 -17.04
N GLU A 21 -5.66 28.90 -16.93
CA GLU A 21 -6.50 28.42 -15.85
C GLU A 21 -6.73 26.90 -15.93
N PRO A 22 -6.56 26.16 -14.81
CA PRO A 22 -6.88 24.75 -14.75
C PRO A 22 -8.35 24.47 -15.07
N THR A 23 -8.63 23.41 -15.77
CA THR A 23 -9.98 23.00 -16.15
C THR A 23 -10.50 21.86 -15.28
N GLN A 24 -11.83 21.75 -15.21
CA GLN A 24 -12.46 20.64 -14.52
C GLN A 24 -12.39 19.38 -15.40
N GLY A 25 -11.83 18.33 -14.85
CA GLY A 25 -11.75 17.02 -15.48
C GLY A 25 -12.90 16.09 -15.05
N PRO A 26 -12.84 14.82 -15.46
CA PRO A 26 -13.85 13.83 -15.12
C PRO A 26 -13.93 13.63 -13.60
N THR A 27 -15.12 13.27 -13.13
CA THR A 27 -15.34 12.93 -11.71
C THR A 27 -14.58 11.66 -11.35
N ASN A 28 -13.82 11.72 -10.28
CA ASN A 28 -13.13 10.53 -9.75
C ASN A 28 -14.19 9.55 -9.20
N PRO A 29 -14.28 8.33 -9.73
CA PRO A 29 -15.32 7.38 -9.32
C PRO A 29 -15.18 6.89 -7.87
N MET A 30 -14.00 7.01 -7.28
CA MET A 30 -13.75 6.60 -5.90
C MET A 30 -14.11 7.68 -4.87
N THR A 31 -13.90 8.94 -5.21
CA THR A 31 -14.13 10.08 -4.27
C THR A 31 -15.42 10.85 -4.56
N GLY A 32 -15.99 10.68 -5.76
CA GLY A 32 -17.12 11.49 -6.24
C GLY A 32 -16.78 12.95 -6.50
N MET A 33 -15.50 13.34 -6.44
CA MET A 33 -15.05 14.71 -6.66
C MET A 33 -14.56 14.88 -8.10
N PRO A 34 -14.79 16.05 -8.72
CA PRO A 34 -14.20 16.35 -10.01
C PRO A 34 -12.68 16.44 -9.89
N THR A 35 -11.96 15.92 -10.88
CA THR A 35 -10.52 16.11 -10.99
C THR A 35 -10.21 17.48 -11.56
N VAL A 36 -9.03 18.01 -11.22
CA VAL A 36 -8.50 19.25 -11.80
C VAL A 36 -7.49 18.86 -12.87
N VAL A 37 -7.68 19.35 -14.08
CA VAL A 37 -6.77 19.16 -15.20
C VAL A 37 -5.94 20.42 -15.38
N ASP A 38 -4.68 20.31 -15.00
CA ASP A 38 -3.64 21.32 -15.21
C ASP A 38 -2.46 20.63 -15.89
N PRO A 39 -2.32 20.75 -17.22
CA PRO A 39 -1.32 20.00 -17.97
C PRO A 39 0.11 20.27 -17.52
N VAL A 40 0.88 19.20 -17.37
CA VAL A 40 2.29 19.27 -17.00
C VAL A 40 3.14 19.56 -18.23
N VAL A 41 4.15 20.40 -18.05
CA VAL A 41 5.08 20.83 -19.10
C VAL A 41 6.27 19.88 -19.20
N VAL A 42 6.68 19.61 -20.43
CA VAL A 42 7.85 18.82 -20.81
C VAL A 42 8.74 19.63 -21.73
N TRP A 43 9.97 19.19 -21.93
CA TRP A 43 10.83 19.68 -23.00
C TRP A 43 10.70 18.77 -24.21
N ASP A 44 10.43 19.33 -25.37
CA ASP A 44 10.38 18.58 -26.62
C ASP A 44 11.71 18.75 -27.35
N GLU A 45 12.46 17.65 -27.48
CA GLU A 45 13.78 17.66 -28.14
C GLU A 45 13.68 17.92 -29.65
N GLU A 46 12.56 17.62 -30.28
CA GLU A 46 12.38 17.83 -31.71
C GLU A 46 12.21 19.32 -32.04
N THR A 47 11.44 20.02 -31.22
CA THR A 47 11.20 21.45 -31.41
C THR A 47 12.21 22.34 -30.70
N GLY A 48 12.96 21.77 -29.75
CA GLY A 48 13.89 22.52 -28.90
C GLY A 48 13.19 23.53 -27.98
N ALA A 49 11.95 23.23 -27.57
CA ALA A 49 11.10 24.12 -26.77
C ALA A 49 10.26 23.36 -25.75
N GLN A 50 9.73 24.10 -24.78
CA GLN A 50 8.74 23.56 -23.84
C GLN A 50 7.40 23.29 -24.53
N SER A 51 6.73 22.23 -24.13
CA SER A 51 5.43 21.82 -24.63
C SER A 51 4.62 21.12 -23.53
N VAL A 52 3.33 20.92 -23.74
CA VAL A 52 2.56 19.97 -22.93
C VAL A 52 2.80 18.56 -23.48
N LEU A 53 2.78 17.56 -22.58
CA LEU A 53 3.09 16.18 -22.95
C LEU A 53 2.24 15.67 -24.12
N ALA A 54 0.97 16.05 -24.19
CA ALA A 54 0.06 15.62 -25.25
C ALA A 54 0.45 16.13 -26.66
N ASN A 55 1.23 17.21 -26.73
CA ASN A 55 1.62 17.86 -27.98
C ASN A 55 3.12 17.66 -28.32
N ALA A 56 3.89 17.13 -27.38
CA ALA A 56 5.33 16.89 -27.59
C ALA A 56 5.55 15.67 -28.49
N SER A 57 6.36 15.84 -29.52
CA SER A 57 6.74 14.75 -30.45
C SER A 57 7.82 13.86 -29.83
N LYS A 58 8.81 14.47 -29.14
CA LYS A 58 9.94 13.76 -28.52
C LYS A 58 10.23 14.31 -27.12
N PRO A 59 9.42 13.96 -26.11
CA PRO A 59 9.63 14.45 -24.75
C PRO A 59 10.98 14.00 -24.18
N ALA A 60 11.79 14.95 -23.71
CA ALA A 60 13.08 14.68 -23.09
C ALA A 60 12.93 13.90 -21.79
N ILE A 61 13.71 12.85 -21.63
CA ILE A 61 13.74 12.04 -20.40
C ILE A 61 14.82 12.55 -19.44
N LEU A 62 15.95 13.00 -19.98
CA LEU A 62 17.11 13.50 -19.22
C LEU A 62 17.39 14.95 -19.55
N GLY A 63 18.02 15.64 -18.61
CA GLY A 63 18.61 16.94 -18.84
C GLY A 63 18.03 18.07 -18.00
N GLU A 64 18.65 19.22 -18.20
CA GLU A 64 18.30 20.51 -17.61
C GLU A 64 18.01 21.49 -18.74
N TYR A 65 16.93 22.23 -18.67
CA TYR A 65 16.44 23.07 -19.75
C TYR A 65 16.03 24.44 -19.25
N THR A 66 16.37 25.48 -20.03
CA THR A 66 15.92 26.85 -19.77
C THR A 66 14.61 27.10 -20.49
N LEU A 67 13.57 27.42 -19.75
CA LEU A 67 12.23 27.67 -20.23
C LEU A 67 12.08 29.09 -20.82
N SER A 68 10.98 29.34 -21.51
CA SER A 68 10.72 30.64 -22.17
C SER A 68 10.65 31.83 -21.20
N ASP A 69 10.37 31.58 -19.94
CA ASP A 69 10.31 32.56 -18.85
C ASP A 69 11.65 32.72 -18.10
N GLY A 70 12.73 32.06 -18.57
CA GLY A 70 14.05 32.09 -18.00
C GLY A 70 14.29 31.15 -16.81
N ARG A 71 13.30 30.41 -16.36
CA ARG A 71 13.48 29.37 -15.33
C ARG A 71 14.34 28.22 -15.89
N VAL A 72 15.22 27.70 -15.06
CA VAL A 72 15.97 26.47 -15.36
C VAL A 72 15.29 25.33 -14.62
N CYS A 73 14.91 24.28 -15.34
CA CYS A 73 14.20 23.14 -14.79
C CYS A 73 14.83 21.83 -15.25
N LYS A 74 14.86 20.84 -14.36
CA LYS A 74 15.36 19.50 -14.66
C LYS A 74 14.20 18.57 -14.97
N THR A 75 14.44 17.56 -15.80
CA THR A 75 13.46 16.46 -15.92
C THR A 75 13.37 15.66 -14.63
N CYS A 76 12.22 15.06 -14.34
CA CYS A 76 12.06 14.17 -13.19
C CYS A 76 13.15 13.11 -13.08
N TYR A 77 13.56 12.54 -14.22
CA TYR A 77 14.61 11.51 -14.20
C TYR A 77 15.99 12.08 -13.88
N GLN A 78 16.29 13.29 -14.35
CA GLN A 78 17.53 13.98 -13.97
C GLN A 78 17.57 14.24 -12.45
N VAL A 79 16.46 14.70 -11.87
CA VAL A 79 16.38 14.92 -10.41
C VAL A 79 16.60 13.61 -9.64
N VAL A 80 16.07 12.49 -10.13
CA VAL A 80 16.32 11.17 -9.52
C VAL A 80 17.80 10.80 -9.60
N LEU A 81 18.44 10.94 -10.77
CA LEU A 81 19.86 10.63 -10.94
C LEU A 81 20.74 11.50 -10.04
N ASP A 82 20.43 12.78 -9.96
CA ASP A 82 21.16 13.69 -9.07
C ASP A 82 21.04 13.27 -7.59
N SER A 83 19.84 12.84 -7.18
CA SER A 83 19.55 12.43 -5.79
C SER A 83 20.26 11.14 -5.37
N ILE A 84 20.60 10.27 -6.31
CA ILE A 84 21.30 9.01 -6.06
C ILE A 84 22.76 9.02 -6.47
N SER A 85 23.29 10.15 -6.91
CA SER A 85 24.66 10.29 -7.45
C SER A 85 25.74 9.83 -6.47
N ASP A 86 25.49 9.96 -5.16
CA ASP A 86 26.41 9.53 -4.10
C ASP A 86 26.38 8.01 -3.83
N TYR A 87 25.40 7.28 -4.40
CA TYR A 87 25.26 5.83 -4.21
C TYR A 87 25.86 5.09 -5.38
N THR A 88 27.20 5.01 -5.40
CA THR A 88 27.93 4.16 -6.35
C THR A 88 27.70 2.66 -6.02
N ILE A 89 28.03 1.77 -6.95
CA ILE A 89 27.92 0.32 -6.73
C ILE A 89 28.79 -0.11 -5.54
N GLU A 90 29.98 0.45 -5.39
CA GLU A 90 30.91 0.15 -4.29
C GLU A 90 30.31 0.59 -2.94
N LYS A 91 29.73 1.80 -2.88
CA LYS A 91 29.08 2.28 -1.67
C LYS A 91 27.83 1.46 -1.33
N ALA A 92 27.05 1.07 -2.33
CA ALA A 92 25.92 0.18 -2.13
C ALA A 92 26.36 -1.20 -1.63
N ALA A 93 27.47 -1.73 -2.16
CA ALA A 93 28.06 -2.99 -1.73
C ALA A 93 28.49 -2.94 -0.26
N GLU A 94 29.12 -1.85 0.17
CA GLU A 94 29.52 -1.62 1.57
C GLU A 94 28.28 -1.55 2.50
N ILE A 95 27.24 -0.77 2.11
CA ILE A 95 26.03 -0.60 2.93
C ILE A 95 25.24 -1.91 3.05
N CYS A 96 25.16 -2.68 1.96
CA CYS A 96 24.34 -3.90 1.90
C CYS A 96 25.13 -5.16 2.36
N ASP A 97 26.43 -5.05 2.61
CA ASP A 97 27.32 -6.18 2.91
C ASP A 97 27.25 -7.28 1.81
N LEU A 98 27.30 -6.82 0.55
CA LEU A 98 27.21 -7.67 -0.64
C LEU A 98 28.38 -7.38 -1.60
N PRO A 99 28.83 -8.38 -2.39
CA PRO A 99 29.76 -8.13 -3.47
C PRO A 99 29.20 -7.14 -4.52
N ALA A 100 30.01 -6.19 -4.96
CA ALA A 100 29.59 -5.20 -5.98
C ALA A 100 29.12 -5.87 -7.29
N GLU A 101 29.79 -6.97 -7.68
CA GLU A 101 29.46 -7.78 -8.85
C GLU A 101 28.05 -8.40 -8.78
N ASP A 102 27.63 -8.81 -7.58
CA ASP A 102 26.28 -9.38 -7.39
C ASP A 102 25.19 -8.30 -7.50
N ILE A 103 25.46 -7.10 -7.02
CA ILE A 103 24.55 -5.96 -7.18
C ILE A 103 24.39 -5.60 -8.65
N GLU A 104 25.49 -5.52 -9.39
CA GLU A 104 25.47 -5.23 -10.83
C GLU A 104 24.75 -6.35 -11.60
N LYS A 105 25.07 -7.60 -11.31
CA LYS A 105 24.43 -8.76 -11.92
C LYS A 105 22.91 -8.76 -11.68
N PHE A 106 22.48 -8.48 -10.46
CA PHE A 106 21.06 -8.39 -10.12
C PHE A 106 20.37 -7.27 -10.90
N ALA A 107 20.99 -6.08 -10.96
CA ALA A 107 20.43 -4.94 -11.71
C ALA A 107 20.26 -5.27 -13.21
N ARG A 108 21.24 -5.93 -13.83
CA ARG A 108 21.16 -6.38 -15.23
C ARG A 108 20.05 -7.40 -15.43
N MET A 109 20.01 -8.43 -14.59
CA MET A 109 18.95 -9.44 -14.63
C MET A 109 17.55 -8.82 -14.50
N TYR A 110 17.40 -7.83 -13.60
CA TYR A 110 16.14 -7.13 -13.42
C TYR A 110 15.72 -6.35 -14.67
N ALA A 111 16.67 -5.78 -15.40
CA ALA A 111 16.42 -4.97 -16.60
C ALA A 111 16.21 -5.79 -17.88
N GLU A 112 16.79 -6.99 -17.98
CA GLU A 112 16.82 -7.79 -19.23
C GLU A 112 15.49 -8.47 -19.58
N GLY A 113 14.67 -8.78 -18.60
CA GLY A 113 13.44 -9.54 -18.84
C GLY A 113 12.22 -8.98 -18.16
N PRO A 114 11.04 -9.55 -18.42
CA PRO A 114 9.87 -9.24 -17.61
C PRO A 114 10.10 -9.75 -16.19
N THR A 115 10.23 -8.80 -15.25
CA THR A 115 10.52 -9.11 -13.84
C THR A 115 9.29 -8.90 -12.98
N TYR A 116 8.91 -9.93 -12.25
CA TYR A 116 7.87 -9.89 -11.24
C TYR A 116 8.50 -9.92 -9.84
N VAL A 117 8.21 -8.90 -9.03
CA VAL A 117 8.70 -8.81 -7.66
C VAL A 117 7.57 -9.08 -6.69
N MET A 118 7.71 -10.15 -5.94
CA MET A 118 6.77 -10.48 -4.86
C MET A 118 7.33 -9.91 -3.55
N THR A 119 6.64 -8.91 -3.02
CA THR A 119 6.95 -8.33 -1.72
C THR A 119 5.84 -8.63 -0.74
N PHE A 120 6.21 -8.75 0.53
CA PHE A 120 5.23 -8.91 1.61
C PHE A 120 5.50 -7.91 2.74
N GLN A 121 4.74 -8.02 3.80
CA GLN A 121 4.74 -7.07 4.91
C GLN A 121 6.13 -6.85 5.53
N GLY A 122 7.00 -7.86 5.57
CA GLY A 122 8.36 -7.73 6.07
C GLY A 122 9.17 -6.63 5.38
N PHE A 123 8.93 -6.41 4.08
CA PHE A 123 9.55 -5.32 3.33
C PHE A 123 9.09 -3.93 3.81
N GLY A 124 7.91 -3.87 4.42
CA GLY A 124 7.29 -2.68 4.98
C GLY A 124 7.46 -2.48 6.48
N HIS A 125 7.99 -3.47 7.23
CA HIS A 125 8.08 -3.43 8.69
C HIS A 125 9.39 -2.81 9.20
N HIS A 126 9.85 -1.75 8.57
CA HIS A 126 11.04 -0.99 8.95
C HIS A 126 10.75 0.49 9.00
N VAL A 127 11.57 1.24 9.74
CA VAL A 127 11.51 2.70 9.73
C VAL A 127 11.72 3.22 8.31
N ASN A 128 10.89 4.13 7.87
CA ASN A 128 10.90 4.69 6.51
C ASN A 128 10.67 3.68 5.36
N SER A 129 10.09 2.54 5.65
CA SER A 129 9.84 1.46 4.68
C SER A 129 9.03 1.88 3.45
N HIS A 130 8.24 2.94 3.54
CA HIS A 130 7.53 3.50 2.40
C HIS A 130 8.48 3.95 1.28
N HIS A 131 9.73 4.30 1.59
CA HIS A 131 10.77 4.57 0.59
C HIS A 131 11.20 3.29 -0.14
N ASN A 132 11.21 2.14 0.51
CA ASN A 132 11.52 0.86 -0.13
C ASN A 132 10.54 0.56 -1.26
N PHE A 133 9.23 0.72 -0.99
CA PHE A 133 8.20 0.52 -2.01
C PHE A 133 8.29 1.56 -3.13
N LYS A 134 8.56 2.82 -2.82
CA LYS A 134 8.74 3.88 -3.83
C LYS A 134 9.94 3.60 -4.73
N ASN A 135 11.06 3.18 -4.14
CA ASN A 135 12.27 2.84 -4.90
C ASN A 135 12.04 1.61 -5.79
N LEU A 136 11.35 0.59 -5.28
CA LEU A 136 11.00 -0.58 -6.07
C LEU A 136 10.06 -0.21 -7.23
N ALA A 137 9.06 0.63 -6.99
CA ALA A 137 8.20 1.14 -8.04
C ALA A 137 8.97 1.96 -9.08
N LEU A 138 9.94 2.76 -8.65
CA LEU A 138 10.82 3.52 -9.54
C LEU A 138 11.65 2.59 -10.45
N ILE A 139 12.30 1.58 -9.87
CA ILE A 139 13.09 0.58 -10.65
C ILE A 139 12.19 -0.13 -11.64
N THR A 140 11.00 -0.56 -11.23
CA THR A 140 10.03 -1.22 -12.11
C THR A 140 9.58 -0.31 -13.26
N ALA A 141 9.40 0.98 -13.00
CA ALA A 141 9.08 1.97 -14.03
C ALA A 141 10.25 2.22 -14.98
N MET A 142 11.47 2.34 -14.45
CA MET A 142 12.68 2.59 -15.24
C MET A 142 12.99 1.44 -16.20
N THR A 143 12.73 0.21 -15.80
CA THR A 143 12.92 -1.00 -16.63
C THR A 143 11.72 -1.34 -17.51
N GLY A 144 10.66 -0.51 -17.45
CA GLY A 144 9.45 -0.70 -18.23
C GLY A 144 8.68 -1.97 -17.87
N ASN A 145 8.73 -2.41 -16.64
CA ASN A 145 8.09 -3.64 -16.16
C ASN A 145 6.63 -3.46 -15.73
N PHE A 146 6.10 -2.22 -15.69
CA PHE A 146 4.67 -2.01 -15.48
C PHE A 146 3.85 -2.34 -16.71
N GLY A 147 2.72 -3.04 -16.52
CA GLY A 147 1.76 -3.32 -17.57
C GLY A 147 2.18 -4.40 -18.59
N LYS A 148 3.28 -5.09 -18.37
CA LYS A 148 3.70 -6.22 -19.18
C LYS A 148 3.25 -7.54 -18.56
N PRO A 149 2.75 -8.51 -19.34
CA PRO A 149 2.47 -9.85 -18.84
C PRO A 149 3.72 -10.47 -18.18
N GLY A 150 3.57 -11.01 -16.99
CA GLY A 150 4.66 -11.62 -16.24
C GLY A 150 5.60 -10.61 -15.53
N ALA A 151 5.32 -9.32 -15.58
CA ALA A 151 6.10 -8.29 -14.92
C ALA A 151 5.20 -7.39 -14.07
N SER A 152 5.57 -7.16 -12.83
CA SER A 152 4.91 -6.22 -11.91
C SER A 152 5.61 -6.17 -10.56
N ILE A 153 5.02 -5.43 -9.64
CA ILE A 153 5.25 -5.54 -8.21
C ILE A 153 3.97 -6.06 -7.58
N CYS A 154 4.06 -7.12 -6.81
CA CYS A 154 2.96 -7.57 -5.97
C CYS A 154 3.25 -7.21 -4.52
N GLY A 155 2.33 -6.48 -3.92
CA GLY A 155 2.23 -6.30 -2.48
C GLY A 155 1.10 -7.15 -1.90
N ASN A 156 0.92 -7.08 -0.60
CA ASN A 156 -0.23 -7.69 0.08
C ASN A 156 -1.51 -6.90 -0.23
N THR A 157 -2.04 -7.05 -1.42
CA THR A 157 -3.35 -6.48 -1.79
C THR A 157 -4.29 -7.60 -2.14
N SER A 158 -5.47 -7.59 -1.58
CA SER A 158 -6.56 -8.48 -2.00
C SER A 158 -7.45 -7.71 -2.99
N PRO A 159 -7.29 -7.91 -4.29
CA PRO A 159 -8.16 -7.26 -5.27
C PRO A 159 -9.62 -7.74 -5.15
N PHE A 160 -9.82 -8.88 -4.53
CA PHE A 160 -11.14 -9.49 -4.40
C PHE A 160 -12.07 -8.75 -3.43
N ASN A 161 -11.53 -8.21 -2.34
CA ASN A 161 -12.30 -7.43 -1.37
C ASN A 161 -12.94 -6.16 -1.95
N SER A 162 -12.39 -5.65 -3.06
CA SER A 162 -12.95 -4.49 -3.74
C SER A 162 -13.99 -4.86 -4.80
N SER A 163 -13.94 -6.07 -5.34
CA SER A 163 -14.81 -6.51 -6.43
C SER A 163 -16.09 -7.21 -5.98
N THR A 164 -16.09 -7.82 -4.78
CA THR A 164 -17.28 -8.52 -4.27
C THR A 164 -18.31 -7.61 -3.60
N ASN A 165 -18.00 -6.30 -3.48
CA ASN A 165 -18.89 -5.33 -2.83
C ASN A 165 -19.47 -5.86 -1.49
N SER A 166 -18.60 -6.43 -0.65
CA SER A 166 -18.97 -6.93 0.68
C SER A 166 -19.73 -5.91 1.52
N ARG A 167 -19.53 -4.61 1.24
CA ARG A 167 -20.27 -3.51 1.85
C ARG A 167 -21.78 -3.53 1.56
N ALA A 168 -22.20 -4.17 0.48
CA ALA A 168 -23.64 -4.32 0.16
C ALA A 168 -24.38 -5.14 1.20
N TYR A 169 -23.67 -5.99 1.93
CA TYR A 169 -24.22 -6.84 2.98
C TYR A 169 -23.99 -6.32 4.40
N MET A 170 -23.27 -5.18 4.53
CA MET A 170 -23.08 -4.53 5.83
C MET A 170 -24.31 -3.69 6.18
N TYR A 171 -25.01 -4.07 7.23
CA TYR A 171 -26.09 -3.28 7.79
C TYR A 171 -25.51 -2.15 8.65
N GLY A 172 -25.76 -0.91 8.24
CA GLY A 172 -25.35 0.29 8.97
C GLY A 172 -24.06 0.94 8.44
N LYS A 173 -23.80 2.13 8.94
CA LYS A 173 -22.55 2.84 8.64
C LYS A 173 -21.44 2.24 9.48
N PRO A 174 -20.26 1.95 8.91
CA PRO A 174 -19.12 1.58 9.71
C PRO A 174 -18.83 2.71 10.70
N GLY A 175 -18.58 2.33 11.94
CA GLY A 175 -18.17 3.24 12.97
C GLY A 175 -16.73 3.75 12.75
N ILE A 176 -16.05 4.02 13.81
CA ILE A 176 -14.63 4.41 13.78
C ILE A 176 -13.80 3.19 13.38
N SER A 177 -12.85 3.39 12.46
CA SER A 177 -11.82 2.40 12.12
C SER A 177 -10.48 2.86 12.65
N THR A 178 -9.78 1.96 13.35
CA THR A 178 -8.45 2.19 13.91
C THR A 178 -7.69 0.88 14.03
N THR A 179 -6.38 0.94 14.32
CA THR A 179 -5.59 -0.27 14.61
C THR A 179 -5.67 -0.62 16.09
N GLY A 180 -5.45 -1.88 16.42
CA GLY A 180 -5.48 -2.38 17.80
C GLY A 180 -4.49 -1.68 18.72
N MET A 181 -3.36 -1.19 18.19
CA MET A 181 -2.35 -0.44 18.97
C MET A 181 -2.89 0.82 19.68
N TYR A 182 -4.01 1.38 19.22
CA TYR A 182 -4.62 2.55 19.86
C TYR A 182 -5.63 2.21 20.96
N LEU A 183 -5.88 0.93 21.21
CA LEU A 183 -6.79 0.50 22.27
C LEU A 183 -6.45 1.11 23.64
N PRO A 184 -5.19 1.17 24.10
CA PRO A 184 -4.84 1.81 25.37
C PRO A 184 -5.33 3.25 25.45
N LYS A 185 -5.09 4.01 24.39
CA LYS A 185 -5.51 5.42 24.32
C LYS A 185 -7.03 5.57 24.32
N ILE A 186 -7.75 4.72 23.58
CA ILE A 186 -9.21 4.74 23.52
C ILE A 186 -9.80 4.42 24.90
N MET A 187 -9.26 3.44 25.61
CA MET A 187 -9.71 3.07 26.95
C MET A 187 -9.47 4.15 27.98
N GLU A 188 -8.37 4.90 27.85
CA GLU A 188 -8.04 6.01 28.74
C GLU A 188 -8.88 7.26 28.47
N GLU A 189 -8.94 7.70 27.20
CA GLU A 189 -9.59 8.94 26.81
C GLU A 189 -11.10 8.81 26.57
N LYS A 190 -11.62 7.59 26.46
CA LYS A 190 -13.01 7.26 26.08
C LYS A 190 -13.46 7.98 24.82
N LYS A 191 -12.52 8.16 23.88
CA LYS A 191 -12.75 8.78 22.58
C LYS A 191 -11.70 8.34 21.57
N TRP A 192 -12.04 8.50 20.27
CA TRP A 192 -11.10 8.41 19.19
C TRP A 192 -11.17 9.68 18.33
N GLY A 193 -10.09 10.44 18.30
CA GLY A 193 -10.10 11.77 17.73
C GLY A 193 -11.12 12.68 18.43
N LYS A 194 -12.14 13.14 17.70
CA LYS A 194 -13.25 13.95 18.24
C LYS A 194 -14.49 13.13 18.60
N THR A 195 -14.50 11.84 18.32
CA THR A 195 -15.69 10.99 18.51
C THR A 195 -15.63 10.27 19.86
N PRO A 196 -16.65 10.39 20.72
CA PRO A 196 -16.77 9.59 21.94
C PRO A 196 -16.75 8.09 21.63
N CYS A 197 -16.02 7.31 22.41
CA CYS A 197 -15.89 5.87 22.25
C CYS A 197 -15.70 5.23 23.63
N ASP A 198 -16.78 4.78 24.24
CA ASP A 198 -16.76 4.03 25.49
C ASP A 198 -16.94 2.54 25.16
N LEU A 199 -15.79 1.86 24.99
CA LEU A 199 -15.75 0.47 24.55
C LEU A 199 -16.25 -0.47 25.66
N GLN A 200 -17.34 -1.18 25.42
CA GLN A 200 -17.95 -2.10 26.36
C GLN A 200 -17.67 -3.57 26.00
N VAL A 201 -17.51 -3.86 24.73
CA VAL A 201 -17.25 -5.21 24.21
C VAL A 201 -16.10 -5.16 23.23
N LEU A 202 -15.15 -6.06 23.40
CA LEU A 202 -14.10 -6.33 22.43
C LEU A 202 -14.34 -7.70 21.81
N TRP A 203 -14.61 -7.74 20.52
CA TRP A 203 -14.72 -8.97 19.75
C TRP A 203 -13.49 -9.15 18.87
N CYS A 204 -12.69 -10.17 19.18
CA CYS A 204 -11.51 -10.55 18.40
C CYS A 204 -11.84 -11.78 17.55
N CYS A 205 -11.73 -11.67 16.24
CA CYS A 205 -11.85 -12.80 15.32
C CYS A 205 -10.69 -12.80 14.33
N ASN A 206 -10.17 -13.98 14.05
CA ASN A 206 -9.06 -14.20 13.11
C ASN A 206 -7.82 -13.31 13.34
N GLY A 207 -7.56 -12.94 14.59
CA GLY A 207 -6.47 -12.03 14.91
C GLY A 207 -5.94 -12.20 16.32
N ASN A 208 -4.63 -12.40 16.43
CA ASN A 208 -3.93 -12.45 17.70
C ASN A 208 -3.34 -11.07 18.04
N MET A 209 -4.23 -10.13 18.40
CA MET A 209 -3.90 -8.72 18.64
C MET A 209 -2.75 -8.56 19.64
N LEU A 210 -2.74 -9.31 20.72
CA LEU A 210 -1.72 -9.20 21.76
C LEU A 210 -0.33 -9.68 21.34
N SER A 211 -0.23 -10.43 20.25
CA SER A 211 1.07 -10.83 19.67
C SER A 211 1.43 -10.06 18.40
N CYS A 212 0.43 -9.56 17.66
CA CYS A 212 0.65 -8.92 16.37
C CYS A 212 0.85 -7.39 16.47
N GLU A 213 0.25 -6.75 17.48
CA GLU A 213 0.33 -5.29 17.62
C GLU A 213 1.50 -4.87 18.53
N SER A 214 1.97 -3.65 18.31
CA SER A 214 3.02 -3.05 19.12
C SER A 214 2.49 -2.63 20.51
N GLY A 215 3.38 -2.65 21.54
CA GLY A 215 2.99 -2.20 22.87
C GLY A 215 2.22 -3.24 23.69
N ARG A 216 2.59 -4.53 23.58
CA ARG A 216 1.91 -5.67 24.21
C ARG A 216 1.54 -5.46 25.68
N LYS A 217 2.43 -4.87 26.49
CA LYS A 217 2.16 -4.61 27.91
C LYS A 217 0.96 -3.67 28.11
N ASP A 218 0.96 -2.57 27.37
CA ASP A 218 -0.11 -1.56 27.47
C ASP A 218 -1.41 -2.09 26.87
N LEU A 219 -1.32 -2.91 25.83
CA LEU A 219 -2.49 -3.61 25.26
C LEU A 219 -3.13 -4.57 26.26
N ILE A 220 -2.36 -5.37 26.99
CA ILE A 220 -2.89 -6.25 28.04
C ILE A 220 -3.61 -5.44 29.11
N GLU A 221 -3.01 -4.34 29.59
CA GLU A 221 -3.64 -3.49 30.59
C GLU A 221 -4.90 -2.77 30.05
N ALA A 222 -4.97 -2.53 28.76
CA ALA A 222 -6.17 -1.99 28.12
C ALA A 222 -7.27 -3.07 28.00
N VAL A 223 -6.92 -4.27 27.55
CA VAL A 223 -7.87 -5.40 27.43
C VAL A 223 -8.50 -5.73 28.79
N LYS A 224 -7.73 -5.74 29.89
CA LYS A 224 -8.24 -5.94 31.25
C LYS A 224 -9.30 -4.92 31.68
N LYS A 225 -9.32 -3.74 31.06
CA LYS A 225 -10.30 -2.68 31.35
C LYS A 225 -11.56 -2.77 30.50
N VAL A 226 -11.56 -3.59 29.46
CA VAL A 226 -12.75 -3.83 28.63
C VAL A 226 -13.72 -4.70 29.43
N PRO A 227 -15.00 -4.30 29.61
CA PRO A 227 -15.95 -5.02 30.43
C PRO A 227 -16.23 -6.44 29.97
N PHE A 228 -16.14 -6.70 28.65
CA PHE A 228 -16.42 -8.03 28.09
C PHE A 228 -15.58 -8.28 26.83
N VAL A 229 -14.82 -9.37 26.82
CA VAL A 229 -13.92 -9.76 25.75
C VAL A 229 -14.31 -11.13 25.20
N VAL A 230 -14.56 -11.21 23.91
CA VAL A 230 -14.81 -12.46 23.17
C VAL A 230 -13.69 -12.67 22.16
N CYS A 231 -13.19 -13.89 22.09
CA CYS A 231 -12.21 -14.29 21.08
C CYS A 231 -12.69 -15.50 20.30
N ALA A 232 -12.78 -15.39 18.99
CA ALA A 232 -13.05 -16.50 18.07
C ALA A 232 -11.76 -16.83 17.32
N ASP A 233 -11.18 -18.01 17.60
CA ASP A 233 -9.90 -18.40 17.02
C ASP A 233 -9.79 -19.93 16.90
N VAL A 234 -8.94 -20.39 16.00
CA VAL A 234 -8.62 -21.83 15.82
C VAL A 234 -7.69 -22.36 16.91
N ASN A 235 -6.98 -21.49 17.61
CA ASN A 235 -6.04 -21.85 18.66
C ASN A 235 -6.26 -20.99 19.92
N MET A 236 -5.79 -21.51 21.06
CA MET A 236 -5.73 -20.73 22.28
C MET A 236 -4.54 -19.76 22.22
N THR A 237 -4.74 -18.67 21.50
CA THR A 237 -3.75 -17.62 21.29
C THR A 237 -3.53 -16.75 22.52
N ASP A 238 -2.50 -15.88 22.52
CA ASP A 238 -2.30 -14.90 23.59
C ASP A 238 -3.55 -14.04 23.82
N THR A 239 -4.23 -13.64 22.75
CA THR A 239 -5.47 -12.86 22.85
C THR A 239 -6.59 -13.69 23.45
N ALA A 240 -6.74 -14.95 23.02
CA ALA A 240 -7.74 -15.85 23.55
C ALA A 240 -7.58 -16.12 25.06
N GLN A 241 -6.35 -16.16 25.59
CA GLN A 241 -6.08 -16.33 27.03
C GLN A 241 -6.60 -15.18 27.91
N TRP A 242 -6.86 -14.01 27.32
CA TRP A 242 -7.38 -12.83 28.03
C TRP A 242 -8.86 -12.58 27.74
N ALA A 243 -9.52 -13.45 27.00
CA ALA A 243 -10.93 -13.35 26.70
C ALA A 243 -11.79 -13.95 27.82
N ASP A 244 -12.97 -13.36 28.06
CA ASP A 244 -13.98 -13.91 28.94
C ASP A 244 -14.68 -15.12 28.32
N ILE A 245 -14.84 -15.10 26.99
CA ILE A 245 -15.36 -16.21 26.21
C ILE A 245 -14.45 -16.50 25.03
N VAL A 246 -14.12 -17.77 24.85
CA VAL A 246 -13.42 -18.27 23.66
C VAL A 246 -14.37 -19.15 22.86
N LEU A 247 -14.52 -18.80 21.58
CA LEU A 247 -15.35 -19.54 20.63
C LEU A 247 -14.44 -20.30 19.65
N PRO A 248 -14.44 -21.62 19.64
CA PRO A 248 -13.62 -22.38 18.72
C PRO A 248 -14.19 -22.26 17.30
N ILE A 249 -13.36 -21.84 16.38
CA ILE A 249 -13.68 -21.82 14.94
C ILE A 249 -12.94 -22.93 14.21
N PRO A 250 -13.47 -23.46 13.11
CA PRO A 250 -12.83 -24.52 12.36
C PRO A 250 -11.61 -24.02 11.59
N HIS A 251 -10.65 -24.90 11.41
CA HIS A 251 -9.49 -24.65 10.56
C HIS A 251 -9.89 -24.62 9.08
N VAL A 252 -9.04 -24.03 8.24
CA VAL A 252 -9.28 -23.92 6.79
C VAL A 252 -9.64 -25.25 6.12
N PHE A 253 -9.10 -26.38 6.57
CA PHE A 253 -9.45 -27.71 6.02
C PHE A 253 -10.83 -28.24 6.45
N GLU A 254 -11.47 -27.58 7.38
CA GLU A 254 -12.76 -27.96 7.96
C GLU A 254 -13.91 -27.07 7.46
N THR A 255 -13.61 -26.10 6.58
CA THR A 255 -14.60 -25.13 6.07
C THR A 255 -14.72 -25.18 4.56
N GLU A 256 -15.86 -24.74 4.06
CA GLU A 256 -16.07 -24.39 2.66
C GLU A 256 -16.12 -22.88 2.53
N ASP A 257 -15.40 -22.33 1.58
CA ASP A 257 -15.36 -20.88 1.36
C ASP A 257 -14.96 -20.56 -0.08
N PHE A 258 -15.04 -19.27 -0.42
CA PHE A 258 -14.47 -18.73 -1.65
C PHE A 258 -13.22 -17.94 -1.33
N ASP A 259 -12.12 -18.33 -1.94
CA ASP A 259 -10.87 -17.59 -1.84
C ASP A 259 -10.62 -16.79 -3.13
N GLY A 260 -10.35 -15.51 -2.97
CA GLY A 260 -9.97 -14.58 -4.01
C GLY A 260 -8.75 -13.77 -3.58
N GLY A 261 -7.87 -14.41 -2.81
CA GLY A 261 -6.71 -13.77 -2.20
C GLY A 261 -5.70 -13.22 -3.19
N CYS A 262 -4.89 -12.32 -2.70
CA CYS A 262 -3.71 -11.78 -3.38
C CYS A 262 -2.70 -12.91 -3.68
N PRO A 263 -2.10 -12.92 -4.85
CA PRO A 263 -2.19 -12.00 -5.98
C PRO A 263 -2.86 -12.61 -7.22
N THR A 264 -3.91 -13.35 -7.04
CA THR A 264 -4.57 -14.05 -8.16
C THR A 264 -5.84 -13.34 -8.62
N PRO A 265 -6.09 -13.26 -9.95
CA PRO A 265 -7.34 -12.75 -10.49
C PRO A 265 -8.47 -13.80 -10.47
N TYR A 266 -8.23 -14.96 -9.87
CA TYR A 266 -9.18 -16.05 -9.85
C TYR A 266 -10.00 -16.06 -8.57
N LEU A 267 -11.29 -16.34 -8.70
CA LEU A 267 -12.15 -16.76 -7.61
C LEU A 267 -12.03 -18.28 -7.50
N MET A 268 -11.51 -18.74 -6.38
CA MET A 268 -11.31 -20.16 -6.10
C MET A 268 -12.35 -20.62 -5.10
N TYR A 269 -13.00 -21.73 -5.37
CA TYR A 269 -13.82 -22.41 -4.38
C TYR A 269 -12.93 -23.31 -3.53
N HIS A 270 -12.98 -23.09 -2.22
CA HIS A 270 -12.29 -23.89 -1.25
C HIS A 270 -13.28 -24.93 -0.67
N GLN A 271 -13.04 -26.18 -0.97
CA GLN A 271 -13.82 -27.30 -0.45
C GLN A 271 -13.20 -27.82 0.83
N LYS A 272 -14.03 -28.09 1.85
CA LYS A 272 -13.52 -28.72 3.07
C LYS A 272 -12.94 -30.11 2.79
N ALA A 273 -11.85 -30.44 3.48
CA ALA A 273 -11.20 -31.74 3.40
C ALA A 273 -11.76 -32.73 4.46
N ILE A 274 -12.17 -32.20 5.61
CA ILE A 274 -12.76 -32.95 6.71
C ILE A 274 -13.94 -32.18 7.31
N ASP A 275 -14.81 -32.83 8.04
CA ASP A 275 -15.86 -32.16 8.82
C ASP A 275 -15.25 -31.41 10.01
N PRO A 276 -15.86 -30.27 10.45
CA PRO A 276 -15.41 -29.54 11.63
C PRO A 276 -15.32 -30.48 12.85
N LEU A 277 -14.22 -30.33 13.57
CA LEU A 277 -13.96 -31.13 14.76
C LEU A 277 -14.61 -30.49 16.00
N TYR A 278 -15.07 -31.30 16.91
CA TYR A 278 -15.63 -30.91 18.20
C TYR A 278 -16.82 -29.94 18.07
N GLU A 279 -16.79 -28.86 18.83
CA GLU A 279 -17.86 -27.85 18.90
C GLU A 279 -17.59 -26.63 17.98
N CYS A 280 -16.62 -26.75 17.08
CA CYS A 280 -16.27 -25.66 16.17
C CYS A 280 -17.44 -25.24 15.29
N LYS A 281 -17.67 -23.94 15.20
CA LYS A 281 -18.65 -23.33 14.29
C LYS A 281 -17.98 -22.27 13.46
N THR A 282 -18.36 -22.17 12.20
CA THR A 282 -17.87 -21.11 11.31
C THR A 282 -18.27 -19.72 11.82
N ASP A 283 -17.51 -18.69 11.44
CA ASP A 283 -17.84 -17.30 11.79
C ASP A 283 -19.28 -16.96 11.41
N LEU A 284 -19.75 -17.46 10.26
CA LEU A 284 -21.13 -17.25 9.80
C LEU A 284 -22.16 -17.90 10.71
N GLU A 285 -21.87 -19.09 11.22
CA GLU A 285 -22.78 -19.81 12.17
C GLU A 285 -22.80 -19.17 13.54
N ILE A 286 -21.67 -18.63 13.98
CA ILE A 286 -21.54 -17.88 15.25
C ILE A 286 -22.32 -16.56 15.19
N MET A 287 -22.35 -15.90 14.02
CA MET A 287 -23.02 -14.61 13.84
C MET A 287 -24.53 -14.71 13.57
N ARG A 288 -25.08 -15.91 13.34
CA ARG A 288 -26.52 -16.18 13.15
C ARG A 288 -27.23 -16.50 14.44
#